data_d3ea06a4067a8eca3a12e76788309aa8
#
_entry.id   d3ea06a4067a8eca3a12e76788309aa8
#
_cell.length_a   1.000
_cell.length_b   1.000
_cell.length_c   1.000
_cell.angle_alpha   90.00
_cell.angle_beta   90.00
_cell.angle_gamma   90.00
#
_symmetry.space_group_name_H-M   'P 1'
#
loop_
_entity.id
_entity.type
_entity.pdbx_description
1 polymer ?
#
loop_
_entity_poly.entity_id
_entity_poly.type
_entity_poly.pdbx_seq_one_letter_code
_entity_poly.pdbx_strand_id
1 'polypeptide(L)'
;WTQKAANQSVAKNASATLTHSVPHNSAIQWRYKSSSTSGSFSGSYVTSSDMNSATVDCPYIDPSVSQSLGGCSAGSATSTLTIANSNSATVTAYFYIRYKIDSGNWVNVNTNQSVAVGGSTTFTQSVPDGSTITWSYITSSTSNTFSGGGTEVASSEVDCLYIDPSASQALGSCSAGAKTSTLTLANSNSANTTAYFLVEYSLDGGSNWTQKAANQSVAKNASATLTHSVPHNSAIQWRYKSSSTSGSFSGSYVTSSDMNSA
;
A
#
# COMPACT_ATOMS: atom_id res chain seq x y z
N TRP A 1 20.69 -44.69 2.57
CA TRP A 1 21.49 -44.65 3.80
C TRP A 1 22.74 -43.77 3.59
N THR A 2 23.00 -42.85 4.52
CA THR A 2 24.18 -42.01 4.52
C THR A 2 25.10 -42.42 5.67
N GLN A 3 26.38 -42.67 5.38
CA GLN A 3 27.36 -42.99 6.42
C GLN A 3 27.71 -41.74 7.22
N LYS A 4 27.51 -41.77 8.54
CA LYS A 4 27.81 -40.66 9.46
C LYS A 4 29.20 -40.77 10.10
N ALA A 5 29.62 -41.96 10.39
CA ALA A 5 30.94 -42.24 10.92
C ALA A 5 31.47 -43.58 10.37
N ALA A 6 32.78 -43.63 10.09
CA ALA A 6 33.49 -44.85 9.83
C ALA A 6 34.54 -45.04 10.94
N ASN A 7 34.63 -46.19 11.51
CA ASN A 7 35.61 -46.51 12.57
C ASN A 7 35.51 -45.59 13.82
N GLN A 8 34.30 -45.23 14.24
CA GLN A 8 34.13 -44.56 15.53
C GLN A 8 34.53 -45.52 16.65
N SER A 9 35.65 -45.23 17.32
CA SER A 9 36.09 -46.02 18.46
C SER A 9 35.37 -45.60 19.75
N VAL A 10 34.97 -46.59 20.54
CA VAL A 10 34.39 -46.37 21.87
C VAL A 10 35.14 -47.25 22.84
N ALA A 11 35.82 -46.64 23.81
CA ALA A 11 36.60 -47.37 24.84
C ALA A 11 35.68 -48.14 25.81
N LYS A 12 36.24 -49.06 26.55
CA LYS A 12 35.51 -49.78 27.61
C LYS A 12 34.90 -48.77 28.59
N ASN A 13 33.61 -48.96 28.89
CA ASN A 13 32.82 -48.10 29.77
C ASN A 13 32.70 -46.64 29.30
N ALA A 14 32.89 -46.36 27.99
CA ALA A 14 32.69 -45.03 27.37
C ALA A 14 31.54 -45.05 26.39
N SER A 15 31.10 -43.88 25.96
CA SER A 15 30.09 -43.68 24.92
C SER A 15 30.59 -42.67 23.89
N ALA A 16 30.03 -42.71 22.69
CA ALA A 16 30.21 -41.71 21.66
C ALA A 16 28.81 -41.30 21.11
N THR A 17 28.65 -39.99 20.85
CA THR A 17 27.39 -39.44 20.33
C THR A 17 27.57 -39.03 18.89
N LEU A 18 26.62 -39.40 18.04
CA LEU A 18 26.54 -38.92 16.65
C LEU A 18 25.24 -38.11 16.52
N THR A 19 25.34 -36.98 15.83
CA THR A 19 24.18 -36.05 15.62
C THR A 19 23.87 -35.89 14.14
N HIS A 20 22.60 -35.69 13.84
CA HIS A 20 22.12 -35.32 12.51
C HIS A 20 20.90 -34.41 12.61
N SER A 21 20.89 -33.37 11.79
CA SER A 21 19.71 -32.50 11.66
C SER A 21 18.64 -33.20 10.83
N VAL A 22 17.43 -33.27 11.35
CA VAL A 22 16.30 -33.91 10.70
C VAL A 22 15.26 -32.84 10.34
N PRO A 23 14.91 -32.69 9.06
CA PRO A 23 13.89 -31.74 8.64
C PRO A 23 12.51 -32.04 9.24
N HIS A 24 11.64 -31.02 9.29
CA HIS A 24 10.23 -31.18 9.64
C HIS A 24 9.56 -32.23 8.76
N ASN A 25 8.59 -32.97 9.30
CA ASN A 25 7.91 -34.08 8.66
C ASN A 25 8.81 -35.25 8.20
N SER A 26 10.02 -35.32 8.72
CA SER A 26 10.94 -36.42 8.45
C SER A 26 11.22 -37.22 9.72
N ALA A 27 11.53 -38.47 9.54
CA ALA A 27 12.04 -39.34 10.61
C ALA A 27 13.44 -39.84 10.24
N ILE A 28 14.26 -40.03 11.24
CA ILE A 28 15.59 -40.61 11.04
C ILE A 28 15.61 -42.03 11.55
N GLN A 29 16.29 -42.91 10.81
CA GLN A 29 16.62 -44.24 11.22
C GLN A 29 18.13 -44.38 11.31
N TRP A 30 18.60 -44.99 12.38
CA TRP A 30 20.00 -45.27 12.57
C TRP A 30 20.25 -46.76 12.44
N ARG A 31 21.44 -47.10 11.94
CA ARG A 31 21.95 -48.48 11.96
C ARG A 31 23.45 -48.46 12.16
N TYR A 32 23.98 -49.49 12.78
CA TYR A 32 25.39 -49.62 12.98
C TYR A 32 25.90 -51.05 12.76
N LYS A 33 27.19 -51.20 12.56
CA LYS A 33 27.93 -52.44 12.73
C LYS A 33 29.01 -52.20 13.76
N SER A 34 29.33 -53.16 14.56
CA SER A 34 30.41 -53.14 15.53
C SER A 34 31.47 -54.20 15.23
N SER A 35 32.69 -53.94 15.58
CA SER A 35 33.82 -54.88 15.46
C SER A 35 34.82 -54.56 16.55
N SER A 36 35.52 -55.59 17.03
CA SER A 36 36.67 -55.44 17.91
C SER A 36 37.95 -55.04 17.17
N THR A 37 37.94 -55.12 15.83
CA THR A 37 39.06 -54.76 14.97
C THR A 37 38.71 -53.57 14.10
N SER A 38 39.50 -52.53 14.16
CA SER A 38 39.33 -51.29 13.35
C SER A 38 39.29 -51.61 11.86
N GLY A 39 38.29 -51.03 11.15
CA GLY A 39 38.11 -51.21 9.72
C GLY A 39 37.49 -52.55 9.25
N SER A 40 37.30 -53.50 10.13
CA SER A 40 36.79 -54.84 9.79
C SER A 40 35.33 -55.02 10.25
N PHE A 41 34.38 -54.48 9.50
CA PHE A 41 32.95 -54.60 9.82
C PHE A 41 32.28 -55.63 8.92
N SER A 42 32.05 -56.82 9.45
CA SER A 42 31.33 -57.92 8.79
C SER A 42 29.93 -58.09 9.32
N GLY A 43 29.13 -58.95 8.69
CA GLY A 43 27.77 -59.25 9.11
C GLY A 43 26.72 -58.17 8.76
N SER A 44 25.50 -58.36 9.27
CA SER A 44 24.39 -57.46 9.02
C SER A 44 24.42 -56.21 9.91
N TYR A 45 23.78 -55.18 9.47
CA TYR A 45 23.54 -53.99 10.31
C TYR A 45 22.62 -54.30 11.47
N VAL A 46 22.92 -53.76 12.62
CA VAL A 46 22.04 -53.72 13.77
C VAL A 46 21.11 -52.53 13.58
N THR A 47 19.81 -52.79 13.65
CA THR A 47 18.72 -51.83 13.65
C THR A 47 17.77 -52.16 14.79
N SER A 48 17.22 -51.16 15.48
CA SER A 48 16.16 -51.37 16.46
C SER A 48 15.17 -50.22 16.38
N SER A 49 13.96 -50.43 16.86
CA SER A 49 12.93 -49.40 17.03
C SER A 49 13.42 -48.22 17.89
N ASP A 50 14.27 -48.52 18.88
CA ASP A 50 14.83 -47.51 19.80
C ASP A 50 15.85 -46.58 19.15
N MET A 51 16.35 -46.94 17.94
CA MET A 51 17.25 -46.10 17.13
C MET A 51 16.51 -45.30 16.06
N ASN A 52 15.21 -45.36 16.00
CA ASN A 52 14.37 -44.61 15.07
C ASN A 52 13.71 -43.44 15.81
N SER A 53 13.74 -42.29 15.22
CA SER A 53 12.94 -41.17 15.75
C SER A 53 11.47 -41.29 15.31
N ALA A 54 10.57 -40.71 16.09
CA ALA A 54 9.29 -40.29 15.56
C ALA A 54 9.46 -39.25 14.48
N THR A 55 8.44 -38.97 13.71
CA THR A 55 8.43 -37.87 12.77
C THR A 55 8.66 -36.56 13.53
N VAL A 56 9.62 -35.77 13.05
CA VAL A 56 9.93 -34.47 13.66
C VAL A 56 8.80 -33.51 13.35
N ASP A 57 8.15 -33.00 14.37
CA ASP A 57 7.13 -31.96 14.29
C ASP A 57 7.70 -30.65 14.86
N CYS A 58 8.16 -29.77 13.96
CA CYS A 58 8.66 -28.44 14.30
C CYS A 58 7.70 -27.41 13.71
N PRO A 59 6.82 -26.81 14.51
CA PRO A 59 5.98 -25.72 14.04
C PRO A 59 6.85 -24.61 13.45
N TYR A 60 6.62 -24.26 12.17
CA TYR A 60 7.38 -23.26 11.46
C TYR A 60 6.44 -22.34 10.68
N ILE A 61 6.61 -21.04 10.85
CA ILE A 61 5.96 -20.00 10.06
C ILE A 61 6.99 -19.36 9.14
N ASP A 62 6.58 -18.97 7.92
CA ASP A 62 7.43 -18.30 6.94
C ASP A 62 6.72 -17.01 6.46
N PRO A 63 6.67 -15.99 7.36
CA PRO A 63 5.94 -14.77 7.10
C PRO A 63 6.68 -13.86 6.12
N SER A 64 5.95 -13.28 5.20
CA SER A 64 6.40 -12.16 4.38
C SER A 64 5.43 -10.97 4.51
N VAL A 65 5.99 -9.77 4.48
CA VAL A 65 5.22 -8.53 4.61
C VAL A 65 5.72 -7.52 3.58
N SER A 66 4.79 -6.91 2.87
CA SER A 66 5.07 -5.83 1.93
C SER A 66 4.07 -4.69 2.09
N GLN A 67 4.51 -3.49 1.73
CA GLN A 67 3.69 -2.29 1.75
C GLN A 67 3.74 -1.62 0.38
N SER A 68 2.62 -1.06 -0.07
CA SER A 68 2.53 -0.24 -1.27
C SER A 68 1.65 0.99 -1.04
N LEU A 69 1.91 2.06 -1.80
CA LEU A 69 1.04 3.22 -1.89
C LEU A 69 0.26 3.15 -3.22
N GLY A 70 -1.04 3.34 -3.13
CA GLY A 70 -1.91 3.54 -4.29
C GLY A 70 -1.82 4.95 -4.84
N GLY A 71 -2.56 5.21 -5.93
CA GLY A 71 -2.70 6.55 -6.49
C GLY A 71 -3.46 7.49 -5.54
N CYS A 72 -3.19 8.79 -5.70
CA CYS A 72 -3.84 9.84 -4.94
C CYS A 72 -5.29 10.07 -5.38
N SER A 73 -6.15 10.32 -4.40
CA SER A 73 -7.52 10.78 -4.58
C SER A 73 -7.88 11.73 -3.44
N ALA A 74 -8.43 12.89 -3.77
CA ALA A 74 -8.86 13.91 -2.79
C ALA A 74 -7.78 14.26 -1.74
N GLY A 75 -6.52 14.41 -2.16
CA GLY A 75 -5.42 14.81 -1.26
C GLY A 75 -4.94 13.72 -0.31
N SER A 76 -5.16 12.46 -0.62
CA SER A 76 -4.64 11.32 0.12
C SER A 76 -4.34 10.12 -0.78
N ALA A 77 -3.44 9.25 -0.37
CA ALA A 77 -3.19 7.97 -1.00
C ALA A 77 -3.61 6.83 -0.07
N THR A 78 -3.97 5.69 -0.64
CA THR A 78 -4.24 4.49 0.15
C THR A 78 -2.95 3.68 0.30
N SER A 79 -2.48 3.50 1.53
CA SER A 79 -1.44 2.53 1.85
C SER A 79 -2.06 1.15 2.02
N THR A 80 -1.47 0.15 1.38
CA THR A 80 -1.86 -1.26 1.51
C THR A 80 -0.70 -2.05 2.11
N LEU A 81 -0.91 -2.66 3.26
CA LEU A 81 -0.05 -3.68 3.85
C LEU A 81 -0.54 -5.05 3.40
N THR A 82 0.34 -5.85 2.82
CA THR A 82 0.09 -7.26 2.51
C THR A 82 0.93 -8.12 3.42
N ILE A 83 0.30 -9.02 4.15
CA ILE A 83 0.95 -10.05 4.97
C ILE A 83 0.68 -11.41 4.36
N ALA A 84 1.65 -12.29 4.37
CA ALA A 84 1.52 -13.66 3.87
C ALA A 84 2.28 -14.65 4.74
N ASN A 85 1.89 -15.91 4.65
CA ASN A 85 2.58 -17.05 5.22
C ASN A 85 2.83 -18.06 4.09
N SER A 86 4.07 -18.28 3.73
CA SER A 86 4.44 -18.99 2.50
C SER A 86 4.03 -20.47 2.52
N ASN A 87 4.08 -21.12 1.34
CA ASN A 87 3.83 -22.56 1.22
C ASN A 87 4.89 -23.43 1.93
N SER A 88 6.05 -22.87 2.26
CA SER A 88 7.10 -23.56 3.04
C SER A 88 6.79 -23.63 4.52
N ALA A 89 5.88 -22.81 5.03
CA ALA A 89 5.39 -22.87 6.40
C ALA A 89 4.70 -24.21 6.69
N THR A 90 4.70 -24.63 7.96
CA THR A 90 4.07 -25.87 8.39
C THR A 90 2.81 -25.64 9.23
N VAL A 91 2.66 -24.42 9.75
CA VAL A 91 1.51 -24.02 10.58
C VAL A 91 1.01 -22.63 10.20
N THR A 92 -0.18 -22.30 10.66
CA THR A 92 -0.77 -20.96 10.56
C THR A 92 0.12 -19.93 11.26
N ALA A 93 0.37 -18.82 10.59
CA ALA A 93 0.99 -17.65 11.20
C ALA A 93 -0.08 -16.74 11.79
N TYR A 94 0.22 -16.13 12.93
CA TYR A 94 -0.59 -15.09 13.56
C TYR A 94 0.18 -13.78 13.56
N PHE A 95 -0.53 -12.68 13.30
CA PHE A 95 0.06 -11.35 13.19
C PHE A 95 -0.64 -10.38 14.15
N TYR A 96 0.14 -9.63 14.91
CA TYR A 96 -0.30 -8.40 15.57
C TYR A 96 0.11 -7.23 14.68
N ILE A 97 -0.85 -6.37 14.29
CA ILE A 97 -0.64 -5.32 13.29
C ILE A 97 -1.11 -3.98 13.83
N ARG A 98 -0.27 -2.97 13.66
CA ARG A 98 -0.56 -1.57 13.99
C ARG A 98 0.08 -0.65 12.96
N TYR A 99 -0.38 0.60 12.91
CA TYR A 99 0.25 1.65 12.12
C TYR A 99 0.36 2.95 12.91
N LYS A 100 1.20 3.86 12.41
CA LYS A 100 1.22 5.28 12.78
C LYS A 100 1.39 6.11 11.50
N ILE A 101 0.89 7.34 11.51
CA ILE A 101 1.14 8.35 10.48
C ILE A 101 2.10 9.36 11.08
N ASP A 102 3.21 9.63 10.38
CA ASP A 102 4.31 10.49 10.80
C ASP A 102 4.83 10.14 12.22
N SER A 103 4.95 11.11 13.09
CA SER A 103 5.31 10.94 14.50
C SER A 103 4.13 10.66 15.42
N GLY A 104 2.94 10.36 14.88
CA GLY A 104 1.73 10.10 15.64
C GLY A 104 1.79 8.82 16.49
N ASN A 105 0.73 8.60 17.26
CA ASN A 105 0.60 7.41 18.11
C ASN A 105 0.31 6.15 17.27
N TRP A 106 0.73 5.00 17.80
CA TRP A 106 0.38 3.71 17.22
C TRP A 106 -1.11 3.41 17.35
N VAL A 107 -1.72 3.02 16.23
CA VAL A 107 -3.12 2.59 16.13
C VAL A 107 -3.15 1.09 15.83
N ASN A 108 -3.79 0.30 16.68
CA ASN A 108 -3.95 -1.13 16.48
C ASN A 108 -5.00 -1.39 15.38
N VAL A 109 -4.64 -2.21 14.39
CA VAL A 109 -5.53 -2.62 13.29
C VAL A 109 -6.08 -4.00 13.54
N ASN A 110 -5.22 -4.95 13.89
CA ASN A 110 -5.60 -6.30 14.25
C ASN A 110 -4.60 -6.86 15.25
N THR A 111 -5.12 -7.44 16.33
CA THR A 111 -4.29 -7.95 17.44
C THR A 111 -4.01 -9.46 17.32
N ASN A 112 -4.62 -10.16 16.36
CA ASN A 112 -4.46 -11.61 16.19
C ASN A 112 -4.91 -12.09 14.79
N GLN A 113 -4.43 -11.49 13.72
CA GLN A 113 -4.75 -11.91 12.34
C GLN A 113 -4.12 -13.27 12.04
N SER A 114 -4.92 -14.28 11.77
CA SER A 114 -4.44 -15.57 11.30
C SER A 114 -4.23 -15.59 9.79
N VAL A 115 -3.13 -16.20 9.33
CA VAL A 115 -2.83 -16.44 7.92
C VAL A 115 -2.41 -17.91 7.77
N ALA A 116 -3.23 -18.70 7.08
CA ALA A 116 -2.95 -20.10 6.82
C ALA A 116 -1.69 -20.28 5.95
N VAL A 117 -1.14 -21.48 5.93
CA VAL A 117 -0.05 -21.86 5.02
C VAL A 117 -0.44 -21.54 3.57
N GLY A 118 0.41 -20.85 2.84
CA GLY A 118 0.19 -20.37 1.48
C GLY A 118 -0.83 -19.25 1.34
N GLY A 119 -1.38 -18.73 2.45
CA GLY A 119 -2.37 -17.66 2.45
C GLY A 119 -1.76 -16.25 2.51
N SER A 120 -2.60 -15.25 2.24
CA SER A 120 -2.28 -13.83 2.42
C SER A 120 -3.51 -13.03 2.83
N THR A 121 -3.28 -11.86 3.41
CA THR A 121 -4.33 -10.91 3.79
C THR A 121 -3.80 -9.48 3.64
N THR A 122 -4.69 -8.54 3.35
CA THR A 122 -4.35 -7.11 3.16
C THR A 122 -5.06 -6.23 4.18
N PHE A 123 -4.39 -5.12 4.56
CA PHE A 123 -4.95 -4.03 5.35
C PHE A 123 -4.70 -2.72 4.63
N THR A 124 -5.66 -1.81 4.68
CA THR A 124 -5.57 -0.53 3.99
C THR A 124 -5.76 0.62 4.97
N GLN A 125 -5.04 1.72 4.72
CA GLN A 125 -5.16 2.96 5.47
C GLN A 125 -5.00 4.16 4.53
N SER A 126 -5.87 5.16 4.66
CA SER A 126 -5.70 6.44 3.96
C SER A 126 -4.59 7.25 4.63
N VAL A 127 -3.69 7.77 3.81
CA VAL A 127 -2.52 8.58 4.24
C VAL A 127 -2.63 9.94 3.57
N PRO A 128 -2.69 11.05 4.32
CA PRO A 128 -2.77 12.39 3.77
C PRO A 128 -1.54 12.75 2.93
N ASP A 129 -1.73 13.70 2.02
CA ASP A 129 -0.64 14.35 1.30
C ASP A 129 0.40 14.95 2.25
N GLY A 130 1.68 14.84 1.91
CA GLY A 130 2.81 15.28 2.74
C GLY A 130 3.10 14.39 3.95
N SER A 131 2.43 13.25 4.11
CA SER A 131 2.61 12.35 5.25
C SER A 131 3.23 11.01 4.85
N THR A 132 3.85 10.35 5.82
CA THR A 132 4.34 8.97 5.74
C THR A 132 3.50 8.06 6.64
N ILE A 133 3.35 6.80 6.28
CA ILE A 133 2.80 5.77 7.16
C ILE A 133 3.87 4.77 7.52
N THR A 134 3.93 4.39 8.78
CA THR A 134 4.74 3.27 9.25
C THR A 134 3.81 2.19 9.77
N TRP A 135 3.87 1.03 9.16
CA TRP A 135 3.24 -0.18 9.67
C TRP A 135 4.21 -0.90 10.60
N SER A 136 3.68 -1.56 11.62
CA SER A 136 4.47 -2.44 12.50
C SER A 136 3.73 -3.73 12.71
N TYR A 137 4.46 -4.85 12.68
CA TYR A 137 3.89 -6.16 12.89
C TYR A 137 4.78 -7.03 13.78
N ILE A 138 4.14 -7.96 14.49
CA ILE A 138 4.78 -9.03 15.25
C ILE A 138 4.15 -10.34 14.77
N THR A 139 4.95 -11.39 14.61
CA THR A 139 4.48 -12.71 14.16
C THR A 139 4.63 -13.76 15.24
N SER A 140 3.74 -14.75 15.22
CA SER A 140 3.78 -15.91 16.10
C SER A 140 3.21 -17.16 15.41
N SER A 141 3.71 -18.34 15.78
CA SER A 141 3.09 -19.61 15.43
C SER A 141 1.92 -19.99 16.38
N THR A 142 1.72 -19.22 17.44
CA THR A 142 0.69 -19.47 18.45
C THR A 142 -0.23 -18.25 18.56
N SER A 143 -1.54 -18.50 18.52
CA SER A 143 -2.58 -17.48 18.64
C SER A 143 -2.43 -16.66 19.94
N ASN A 144 -2.59 -15.35 19.84
CA ASN A 144 -2.53 -14.38 20.96
C ASN A 144 -1.23 -14.39 21.79
N THR A 145 -0.14 -14.94 21.23
CA THR A 145 1.16 -15.02 21.90
C THR A 145 2.19 -14.24 21.10
N PHE A 146 2.29 -12.95 21.37
CA PHE A 146 3.24 -12.06 20.69
C PHE A 146 4.27 -11.55 21.68
N SER A 147 5.55 -11.64 21.35
CA SER A 147 6.67 -11.18 22.18
C SER A 147 7.67 -10.38 21.35
N GLY A 148 8.37 -9.46 21.98
CA GLY A 148 9.40 -8.62 21.36
C GLY A 148 8.87 -7.32 20.75
N GLY A 149 9.78 -6.55 20.16
CA GLY A 149 9.46 -5.34 19.38
C GLY A 149 8.92 -5.70 18.01
N GLY A 150 7.97 -4.90 17.50
CA GLY A 150 7.45 -5.10 16.14
C GLY A 150 8.50 -4.75 15.07
N THR A 151 8.43 -5.45 13.94
CA THR A 151 9.15 -5.07 12.73
C THR A 151 8.39 -3.94 12.04
N GLU A 152 9.09 -2.89 11.62
CA GLU A 152 8.50 -1.74 10.97
C GLU A 152 8.72 -1.76 9.45
N VAL A 153 7.68 -1.35 8.71
CA VAL A 153 7.70 -1.14 7.25
C VAL A 153 7.14 0.25 7.01
N ALA A 154 7.99 1.17 6.56
CA ALA A 154 7.59 2.55 6.28
C ALA A 154 7.29 2.75 4.78
N SER A 155 6.36 3.66 4.47
CA SER A 155 6.17 4.17 3.12
C SER A 155 7.20 5.28 2.79
N SER A 156 7.30 5.62 1.50
CA SER A 156 7.71 6.96 1.10
C SER A 156 6.66 7.99 1.53
N GLU A 157 7.02 9.27 1.54
CA GLU A 157 6.06 10.37 1.70
C GLU A 157 5.02 10.32 0.58
N VAL A 158 3.76 10.56 0.92
CA VAL A 158 2.67 10.69 -0.04
C VAL A 158 2.77 12.08 -0.69
N ASP A 159 2.94 12.12 -2.00
CA ASP A 159 2.95 13.35 -2.81
C ASP A 159 1.77 13.31 -3.79
N CYS A 160 0.70 14.02 -3.45
CA CYS A 160 -0.52 14.11 -4.22
C CYS A 160 -0.60 15.49 -4.91
N LEU A 161 -0.59 15.49 -6.22
CA LEU A 161 -0.95 16.72 -6.97
C LEU A 161 -2.46 16.95 -6.82
N TYR A 162 -2.82 17.84 -5.89
CA TYR A 162 -4.21 18.17 -5.58
C TYR A 162 -4.52 19.61 -5.92
N ILE A 163 -5.64 19.82 -6.65
CA ILE A 163 -6.22 21.14 -6.93
C ILE A 163 -7.57 21.26 -6.25
N ASP A 164 -7.92 22.48 -5.81
CA ASP A 164 -9.23 22.80 -5.23
C ASP A 164 -9.85 23.97 -6.01
N PRO A 165 -10.34 23.68 -7.24
CA PRO A 165 -10.82 24.68 -8.16
C PRO A 165 -12.23 25.15 -7.82
N SER A 166 -12.46 26.46 -7.95
CA SER A 166 -13.77 27.05 -7.91
C SER A 166 -13.91 28.13 -8.96
N ALA A 167 -15.15 28.49 -9.30
CA ALA A 167 -15.41 29.60 -10.21
C ALA A 167 -16.68 30.36 -9.78
N SER A 168 -16.69 31.66 -10.06
CA SER A 168 -17.84 32.53 -9.89
C SER A 168 -18.00 33.47 -11.08
N GLN A 169 -19.23 33.89 -11.36
CA GLN A 169 -19.56 34.79 -12.46
C GLN A 169 -20.20 36.07 -11.92
N ALA A 170 -19.85 37.18 -12.51
CA ALA A 170 -20.51 38.49 -12.28
C ALA A 170 -20.81 39.20 -13.59
N LEU A 171 -21.92 39.97 -13.63
CA LEU A 171 -22.25 40.88 -14.74
C LEU A 171 -22.05 42.33 -14.30
N GLY A 172 -21.30 43.06 -15.06
CA GLY A 172 -21.12 44.50 -14.89
C GLY A 172 -22.33 45.29 -15.29
N SER A 173 -22.26 46.63 -15.16
CA SER A 173 -23.27 47.58 -15.62
C SER A 173 -23.27 47.70 -17.17
N CYS A 174 -24.42 48.13 -17.72
CA CYS A 174 -24.55 48.39 -19.15
C CYS A 174 -23.70 49.57 -19.57
N SER A 175 -22.95 49.42 -20.68
CA SER A 175 -22.22 50.48 -21.36
C SER A 175 -22.25 50.22 -22.86
N ALA A 176 -22.60 51.23 -23.66
CA ALA A 176 -22.65 51.14 -25.13
C ALA A 176 -23.45 49.94 -25.68
N GLY A 177 -24.58 49.58 -25.04
CA GLY A 177 -25.46 48.48 -25.49
C GLY A 177 -24.96 47.07 -25.13
N ALA A 178 -23.95 46.95 -24.28
CA ALA A 178 -23.44 45.65 -23.81
C ALA A 178 -23.13 45.64 -22.30
N LYS A 179 -23.05 44.47 -21.68
CA LYS A 179 -22.52 44.26 -20.33
C LYS A 179 -21.21 43.45 -20.41
N THR A 180 -20.28 43.72 -19.51
CA THR A 180 -19.13 42.82 -19.33
C THR A 180 -19.48 41.70 -18.35
N SER A 181 -19.39 40.48 -18.79
CA SER A 181 -19.40 39.31 -17.89
C SER A 181 -17.96 39.02 -17.48
N THR A 182 -17.77 38.81 -16.19
CA THR A 182 -16.49 38.42 -15.59
C THR A 182 -16.64 37.04 -14.96
N LEU A 183 -15.83 36.10 -15.43
CA LEU A 183 -15.65 34.79 -14.78
C LEU A 183 -14.37 34.91 -13.91
N THR A 184 -14.50 34.59 -12.62
CA THR A 184 -13.39 34.46 -11.69
C THR A 184 -13.15 33.00 -11.44
N LEU A 185 -11.95 32.53 -11.77
CA LEU A 185 -11.44 31.18 -11.49
C LEU A 185 -10.56 31.26 -10.26
N ALA A 186 -10.69 30.34 -9.33
CA ALA A 186 -9.85 30.29 -8.14
C ALA A 186 -9.33 28.87 -7.90
N ASN A 187 -8.17 28.78 -7.26
CA ASN A 187 -7.60 27.56 -6.74
C ASN A 187 -7.27 27.83 -5.27
N SER A 188 -7.98 27.16 -4.37
CA SER A 188 -8.01 27.53 -2.95
C SER A 188 -6.68 27.27 -2.23
N ASN A 189 -6.61 27.66 -0.95
CA ASN A 189 -5.44 27.43 -0.11
C ASN A 189 -5.24 25.94 0.27
N SER A 190 -6.28 25.11 0.15
CA SER A 190 -6.19 23.66 0.35
C SER A 190 -5.45 22.94 -0.76
N ALA A 191 -5.40 23.50 -1.99
CA ALA A 191 -4.61 22.97 -3.08
C ALA A 191 -3.10 22.94 -2.74
N ASN A 192 -2.36 21.97 -3.28
CA ASN A 192 -0.90 21.92 -3.17
C ASN A 192 -0.16 22.22 -4.48
N THR A 193 -0.90 22.31 -5.59
CA THR A 193 -0.32 22.59 -6.93
C THR A 193 -1.15 23.61 -7.71
N THR A 194 -0.63 24.05 -8.86
CA THR A 194 -1.33 24.93 -9.81
C THR A 194 -2.48 24.19 -10.47
N ALA A 195 -3.66 24.83 -10.52
CA ALA A 195 -4.78 24.40 -11.34
C ALA A 195 -4.70 25.02 -12.75
N TYR A 196 -5.01 24.20 -13.73
CA TYR A 196 -5.18 24.63 -15.14
C TYR A 196 -6.64 24.51 -15.52
N PHE A 197 -7.15 25.48 -16.29
CA PHE A 197 -8.54 25.55 -16.69
C PHE A 197 -8.69 25.60 -18.21
N LEU A 198 -9.55 24.75 -18.76
CA LEU A 198 -10.15 24.90 -20.08
C LEU A 198 -11.47 25.62 -19.90
N VAL A 199 -11.65 26.80 -20.49
CA VAL A 199 -12.82 27.64 -20.28
C VAL A 199 -13.50 27.94 -21.61
N GLU A 200 -14.81 27.79 -21.61
CA GLU A 200 -15.68 28.09 -22.75
C GLU A 200 -16.86 28.95 -22.30
N TYR A 201 -17.45 29.69 -23.25
CA TYR A 201 -18.67 30.45 -23.04
C TYR A 201 -19.67 30.18 -24.16
N SER A 202 -20.95 30.41 -23.88
CA SER A 202 -22.09 30.37 -24.82
C SER A 202 -22.91 31.63 -24.67
N LEU A 203 -23.40 32.18 -25.79
CA LEU A 203 -24.33 33.31 -25.84
C LEU A 203 -25.74 32.89 -26.27
N ASP A 204 -25.99 31.63 -26.50
CA ASP A 204 -27.23 31.05 -27.03
C ASP A 204 -27.88 29.99 -26.10
N GLY A 205 -27.66 30.14 -24.80
CA GLY A 205 -28.23 29.22 -23.81
C GLY A 205 -27.58 27.86 -23.76
N GLY A 206 -26.30 27.74 -24.18
CA GLY A 206 -25.55 26.49 -24.12
C GLY A 206 -25.65 25.62 -25.37
N SER A 207 -26.28 26.12 -26.44
CA SER A 207 -26.40 25.38 -27.71
C SER A 207 -25.06 25.32 -28.47
N ASN A 208 -24.30 26.43 -28.46
CA ASN A 208 -22.96 26.49 -29.04
C ASN A 208 -21.97 27.04 -28.02
N TRP A 209 -20.78 26.46 -28.00
CA TRP A 209 -19.71 26.82 -27.04
C TRP A 209 -18.48 27.32 -27.79
N THR A 210 -17.94 28.45 -27.32
CA THR A 210 -16.73 29.03 -27.83
C THR A 210 -15.65 29.01 -26.77
N GLN A 211 -14.46 28.50 -27.13
CA GLN A 211 -13.33 28.46 -26.23
C GLN A 211 -12.82 29.87 -25.92
N LYS A 212 -12.71 30.20 -24.65
CA LYS A 212 -12.17 31.43 -24.13
C LYS A 212 -10.71 31.31 -23.71
N ALA A 213 -10.37 30.20 -23.08
CA ALA A 213 -9.02 29.87 -22.66
C ALA A 213 -8.78 28.36 -22.75
N ALA A 214 -7.65 27.96 -23.34
CA ALA A 214 -7.28 26.55 -23.51
C ALA A 214 -6.53 26.00 -22.31
N ASN A 215 -5.90 26.83 -21.49
CA ASN A 215 -4.99 26.40 -20.42
C ASN A 215 -4.69 27.52 -19.42
N GLN A 216 -5.75 28.17 -18.89
CA GLN A 216 -5.58 29.23 -17.90
C GLN A 216 -5.01 28.65 -16.62
N SER A 217 -3.81 29.04 -16.23
CA SER A 217 -3.19 28.62 -14.97
C SER A 217 -3.63 29.50 -13.81
N VAL A 218 -3.88 28.86 -12.65
CA VAL A 218 -4.18 29.52 -11.39
C VAL A 218 -3.35 28.85 -10.29
N ALA A 219 -2.40 29.57 -9.73
CA ALA A 219 -1.55 29.04 -8.66
C ALA A 219 -2.37 28.74 -7.39
N LYS A 220 -1.79 27.96 -6.49
CA LYS A 220 -2.34 27.75 -5.14
C LYS A 220 -2.66 29.09 -4.49
N ASN A 221 -3.82 29.18 -3.83
CA ASN A 221 -4.30 30.38 -3.13
C ASN A 221 -4.36 31.64 -4.02
N ALA A 222 -4.64 31.47 -5.31
CA ALA A 222 -4.73 32.57 -6.28
C ALA A 222 -6.07 32.53 -7.05
N SER A 223 -6.33 33.59 -7.79
CA SER A 223 -7.44 33.66 -8.74
C SER A 223 -7.01 34.30 -10.05
N ALA A 224 -7.73 34.02 -11.12
CA ALA A 224 -7.62 34.65 -12.42
C ALA A 224 -9.00 35.02 -12.94
N THR A 225 -9.09 36.11 -13.68
CA THR A 225 -10.35 36.60 -14.28
C THR A 225 -10.33 36.50 -15.78
N LEU A 226 -11.43 36.11 -16.38
CA LEU A 226 -11.69 36.16 -17.83
C LEU A 226 -12.93 36.99 -18.07
N THR A 227 -12.90 37.88 -19.04
CA THR A 227 -14.02 38.76 -19.35
C THR A 227 -14.54 38.55 -20.75
N HIS A 228 -15.86 38.74 -20.93
CA HIS A 228 -16.51 38.75 -22.24
C HIS A 228 -17.60 39.82 -22.32
N SER A 229 -17.67 40.53 -23.45
CA SER A 229 -18.75 41.49 -23.69
C SER A 229 -20.00 40.78 -24.14
N VAL A 230 -21.08 40.98 -23.41
CA VAL A 230 -22.41 40.36 -23.66
C VAL A 230 -23.30 41.38 -24.29
N PRO A 231 -23.71 41.23 -25.58
CA PRO A 231 -24.60 42.17 -26.28
C PRO A 231 -25.96 42.30 -25.58
N HIS A 232 -26.64 43.41 -25.83
CA HIS A 232 -28.04 43.59 -25.38
C HIS A 232 -28.94 42.42 -25.83
N ASN A 233 -29.85 41.98 -24.97
CA ASN A 233 -30.75 40.85 -25.18
C ASN A 233 -30.05 39.48 -25.36
N SER A 234 -28.76 39.33 -25.02
CA SER A 234 -28.05 38.05 -24.98
C SER A 234 -27.88 37.61 -23.54
N ALA A 235 -27.90 36.30 -23.33
CA ALA A 235 -27.48 35.67 -22.07
C ALA A 235 -26.12 35.04 -22.27
N ILE A 236 -25.28 35.02 -21.25
CA ILE A 236 -24.02 34.33 -21.27
C ILE A 236 -24.04 33.18 -20.26
N GLN A 237 -23.50 32.04 -20.68
CA GLN A 237 -23.19 30.92 -19.82
C GLN A 237 -21.70 30.63 -19.95
N TRP A 238 -21.07 30.28 -18.84
CA TRP A 238 -19.70 29.81 -18.80
C TRP A 238 -19.65 28.35 -18.41
N ARG A 239 -18.62 27.64 -18.88
CA ARG A 239 -18.30 26.33 -18.38
C ARG A 239 -16.79 26.15 -18.36
N TYR A 240 -16.31 25.29 -17.45
CA TYR A 240 -14.90 24.96 -17.39
C TYR A 240 -14.65 23.48 -17.07
N LYS A 241 -13.45 23.02 -17.42
CA LYS A 241 -12.83 21.83 -16.84
C LYS A 241 -11.55 22.29 -16.15
N SER A 242 -11.13 21.55 -15.11
CA SER A 242 -9.88 21.81 -14.41
C SER A 242 -9.02 20.56 -14.32
N SER A 243 -7.70 20.76 -14.21
CA SER A 243 -6.72 19.69 -14.12
C SER A 243 -5.50 20.18 -13.33
N SER A 244 -4.82 19.29 -12.63
CA SER A 244 -3.49 19.53 -12.06
C SER A 244 -2.37 19.46 -13.11
N THR A 245 -2.67 18.96 -14.31
CA THR A 245 -1.73 18.81 -15.42
C THR A 245 -2.11 19.72 -16.58
N SER A 246 -1.17 20.55 -17.02
CA SER A 246 -1.34 21.46 -18.14
C SER A 246 -1.78 20.72 -19.42
N GLY A 247 -2.84 21.20 -20.06
CA GLY A 247 -3.34 20.66 -21.32
C GLY A 247 -4.06 19.31 -21.26
N SER A 248 -4.24 18.74 -20.08
CA SER A 248 -4.87 17.43 -19.89
C SER A 248 -6.20 17.56 -19.14
N PHE A 249 -7.30 17.73 -19.86
CA PHE A 249 -8.64 17.96 -19.30
C PHE A 249 -9.56 16.77 -19.54
N SER A 250 -9.91 16.06 -18.47
CA SER A 250 -10.86 14.94 -18.47
C SER A 250 -12.12 15.29 -17.67
N GLY A 251 -13.10 14.39 -17.66
CA GLY A 251 -14.35 14.57 -16.90
C GLY A 251 -15.36 15.55 -17.53
N SER A 252 -16.42 15.84 -16.77
CA SER A 252 -17.51 16.71 -17.19
C SER A 252 -17.17 18.20 -17.00
N TYR A 253 -17.84 19.04 -17.76
CA TYR A 253 -17.80 20.49 -17.53
C TYR A 253 -18.61 20.86 -16.28
N VAL A 254 -18.08 21.84 -15.53
CA VAL A 254 -18.83 22.62 -14.55
C VAL A 254 -19.44 23.82 -15.28
N THR A 255 -20.75 24.03 -15.19
CA THR A 255 -21.47 25.09 -15.92
C THR A 255 -21.85 26.26 -15.02
N SER A 256 -22.21 27.43 -15.59
CA SER A 256 -22.55 28.62 -14.83
C SER A 256 -23.85 28.51 -14.01
N SER A 257 -24.73 27.55 -14.28
CA SER A 257 -25.84 27.21 -13.39
C SER A 257 -25.35 26.68 -12.03
N ASP A 258 -24.22 26.02 -12.03
CA ASP A 258 -23.56 25.49 -10.82
C ASP A 258 -22.60 26.51 -10.18
N MET A 259 -22.24 27.57 -10.92
CA MET A 259 -21.36 28.66 -10.47
C MET A 259 -22.09 29.82 -9.80
N ASN A 260 -23.40 29.94 -10.03
CA ASN A 260 -24.25 30.95 -9.41
C ASN A 260 -24.85 30.41 -8.12
N SER A 261 -24.11 30.42 -7.03
CA SER A 261 -24.72 30.50 -5.72
C SER A 261 -24.99 31.96 -5.41
N ALA A 262 -26.26 32.32 -5.50
CA ALA A 262 -26.97 33.53 -5.04
C ALA A 262 -26.43 34.88 -5.53
#